data_9073f346c90a0dd1aeafa4aa453c7115
#
_entry.id   9073f346c90a0dd1aeafa4aa453c7115
#
_cell.length_a   1.000
_cell.length_b   1.000
_cell.length_c   1.000
_cell.angle_alpha   90.00
_cell.angle_beta   90.00
_cell.angle_gamma   90.00
#
_symmetry.space_group_name_H-M   'P 1'
#
loop_
_entity.id
_entity.type
_entity.pdbx_description
1 polymer ?
#
loop_
_entity_poly.entity_id
_entity_poly.type
_entity_poly.pdbx_seq_one_letter_code
_entity_poly.pdbx_strand_id
1 'polypeptide(L)'
;MANIREVLANNIKEYRRKSGFSQDKLAEFAGISSQYLATVETCRKFPTPEVLDRLAEALDIETHELFTFDSTPQNELEKLRQDIIGEVVKAIKQSFAEESKNKKKGK
;
A
#
# COMPACT_ATOMS: atom_id res chain seq x y z
N MET A 1 -3.65 19.06 -12.27
CA MET A 1 -3.59 17.68 -12.74
C MET A 1 -2.22 17.09 -12.42
N ALA A 2 -2.17 15.96 -11.70
CA ALA A 2 -0.91 15.30 -11.40
C ALA A 2 -0.34 14.65 -12.66
N ASN A 3 0.97 14.77 -12.87
CA ASN A 3 1.61 14.08 -13.98
C ASN A 3 1.95 12.63 -13.59
N ILE A 4 2.32 11.83 -14.58
CA ILE A 4 2.54 10.40 -14.38
C ILE A 4 3.67 10.11 -13.39
N ARG A 5 4.68 10.96 -13.32
CA ARG A 5 5.79 10.80 -12.38
C ARG A 5 5.33 10.98 -10.95
N GLU A 6 4.48 11.97 -10.70
CA GLU A 6 3.91 12.22 -9.38
C GLU A 6 2.98 11.09 -8.95
N VAL A 7 2.14 10.63 -9.86
CA VAL A 7 1.24 9.50 -9.59
C VAL A 7 2.04 8.28 -9.19
N LEU A 8 3.04 7.93 -9.97
CA LEU A 8 3.89 6.77 -9.69
C LEU A 8 4.63 6.92 -8.35
N ALA A 9 5.27 8.07 -8.13
CA ALA A 9 6.04 8.32 -6.91
C ALA A 9 5.16 8.21 -5.67
N ASN A 10 3.99 8.81 -5.70
CA ASN A 10 3.06 8.78 -4.58
C ASN A 10 2.54 7.37 -4.32
N ASN A 11 2.21 6.64 -5.38
CA ASN A 11 1.72 5.27 -5.24
C ASN A 11 2.80 4.34 -4.68
N ILE A 12 4.03 4.44 -5.16
CA ILE A 12 5.14 3.64 -4.64
C ILE A 12 5.32 3.90 -3.15
N LYS A 13 5.37 5.17 -2.75
CA LYS A 13 5.53 5.54 -1.34
C LYS A 13 4.39 4.99 -0.49
N GLU A 14 3.17 5.09 -0.95
CA GLU A 14 1.99 4.64 -0.22
C GLU A 14 1.99 3.13 -0.05
N TYR A 15 2.19 2.39 -1.14
CA TYR A 15 2.26 0.92 -1.07
C TYR A 15 3.42 0.46 -0.21
N ARG A 16 4.56 1.15 -0.30
CA ARG A 16 5.72 0.84 0.53
C ARG A 16 5.40 0.97 2.01
N ARG A 17 4.76 2.08 2.39
CA ARG A 17 4.36 2.32 3.78
C ARG A 17 3.35 1.30 4.27
N LYS A 18 2.37 0.98 3.44
CA LYS A 18 1.37 -0.04 3.77
C LYS A 18 1.99 -1.41 3.98
N SER A 19 3.04 -1.72 3.24
CA SER A 19 3.78 -2.98 3.38
C SER A 19 4.73 -2.98 4.58
N GLY A 20 4.92 -1.83 5.21
CA GLY A 20 5.86 -1.70 6.31
C GLY A 20 7.32 -1.71 5.90
N PHE A 21 7.60 -1.44 4.63
CA PHE A 21 8.97 -1.46 4.12
C PHE A 21 9.64 -0.09 4.23
N SER A 22 10.91 -0.11 4.64
CA SER A 22 11.77 1.05 4.46
C SER A 22 12.11 1.19 2.98
N GLN A 23 12.65 2.35 2.60
CA GLN A 23 13.13 2.56 1.25
C GLN A 23 14.22 1.54 0.88
N ASP A 24 15.15 1.28 1.81
CA ASP A 24 16.21 0.29 1.62
C ASP A 24 15.65 -1.12 1.40
N LYS A 25 14.64 -1.48 2.15
CA LYS A 25 14.04 -2.82 2.08
C LYS A 25 13.34 -3.03 0.75
N LEU A 26 12.55 -2.05 0.31
CA LEU A 26 11.89 -2.15 -0.98
C LEU A 26 12.90 -2.21 -2.12
N ALA A 27 13.95 -1.39 -2.06
CA ALA A 27 15.01 -1.38 -3.06
C ALA A 27 15.67 -2.76 -3.14
N GLU A 28 15.97 -3.36 -1.99
CA GLU A 28 16.55 -4.70 -1.92
C GLU A 28 15.65 -5.73 -2.61
N PHE A 29 14.36 -5.75 -2.28
CA PHE A 29 13.41 -6.70 -2.85
C PHE A 29 13.23 -6.50 -4.36
N ALA A 30 13.27 -5.25 -4.81
CA ALA A 30 13.11 -4.93 -6.23
C ALA A 30 14.42 -5.07 -7.04
N GLY A 31 15.53 -5.33 -6.36
CA GLY A 31 16.83 -5.48 -7.02
C GLY A 31 17.37 -4.18 -7.58
N ILE A 32 17.11 -3.06 -6.93
CA ILE A 32 17.60 -1.73 -7.31
C ILE A 32 18.30 -1.10 -6.11
N SER A 33 19.06 -0.04 -6.35
CA SER A 33 19.70 0.69 -5.26
C SER A 33 18.70 1.57 -4.53
N SER A 34 18.93 1.80 -3.24
CA SER A 34 18.12 2.74 -2.46
C SER A 34 18.16 4.13 -3.06
N GLN A 35 19.32 4.53 -3.59
CA GLN A 35 19.48 5.84 -4.22
C GLN A 35 18.62 5.97 -5.46
N TYR A 36 18.56 4.91 -6.29
CA TYR A 36 17.68 4.88 -7.46
C TYR A 36 16.21 5.00 -7.04
N LEU A 37 15.80 4.22 -6.05
CA LEU A 37 14.43 4.29 -5.55
C LEU A 37 14.10 5.68 -5.03
N ALA A 38 15.05 6.32 -4.33
CA ALA A 38 14.86 7.69 -3.86
C ALA A 38 14.62 8.67 -5.01
N THR A 39 15.33 8.51 -6.14
CA THR A 39 15.11 9.38 -7.31
C THR A 39 13.73 9.16 -7.93
N VAL A 40 13.21 7.94 -7.88
CA VAL A 40 11.86 7.62 -8.36
C VAL A 40 10.82 8.23 -7.42
N GLU A 41 10.98 8.05 -6.11
CA GLU A 41 10.03 8.57 -5.11
C GLU A 41 10.02 10.09 -5.02
N THR A 42 11.06 10.76 -5.51
CA THR A 42 11.13 12.23 -5.56
C THR A 42 10.84 12.80 -6.94
N CYS A 43 10.30 12.01 -7.84
CA CYS A 43 9.90 12.42 -9.19
C CYS A 43 11.06 12.84 -10.10
N ARG A 44 12.31 12.49 -9.75
CA ARG A 44 13.48 12.87 -10.54
C ARG A 44 13.70 11.94 -11.72
N LYS A 45 13.37 10.67 -11.57
CA LYS A 45 13.53 9.65 -12.60
C LYS A 45 12.28 8.84 -12.75
N PHE A 46 12.01 8.40 -13.97
CA PHE A 46 10.96 7.45 -14.26
C PHE A 46 11.60 6.08 -14.51
N PRO A 47 11.18 5.03 -13.83
CA PRO A 47 11.83 3.73 -13.95
C PRO A 47 11.51 3.06 -15.29
N THR A 48 12.36 2.12 -15.68
CA THR A 48 12.13 1.30 -16.86
C THR A 48 10.96 0.35 -16.61
N PRO A 49 10.35 -0.20 -17.68
CA PRO A 49 9.28 -1.20 -17.49
C PRO A 49 9.69 -2.37 -16.62
N GLU A 50 10.93 -2.85 -16.76
CA GLU A 50 11.44 -3.97 -15.94
C GLU A 50 11.49 -3.60 -14.46
N VAL A 51 11.92 -2.40 -14.14
CA VAL A 51 11.97 -1.92 -12.76
C VAL A 51 10.55 -1.74 -12.20
N LEU A 52 9.62 -1.24 -13.02
CA LEU A 52 8.21 -1.13 -12.62
C LEU A 52 7.64 -2.49 -12.22
N ASP A 53 7.90 -3.51 -13.03
CA ASP A 53 7.43 -4.87 -12.73
C ASP A 53 8.05 -5.42 -11.45
N ARG A 54 9.34 -5.16 -11.23
CA ARG A 54 10.03 -5.59 -10.02
C ARG A 54 9.50 -4.90 -8.77
N LEU A 55 9.21 -3.61 -8.88
CA LEU A 55 8.61 -2.86 -7.76
C LEU A 55 7.22 -3.40 -7.43
N ALA A 56 6.40 -3.65 -8.44
CA ALA A 56 5.07 -4.21 -8.25
C ALA A 56 5.14 -5.60 -7.59
N GLU A 57 6.04 -6.44 -8.07
CA GLU A 57 6.25 -7.78 -7.51
C GLU A 57 6.69 -7.69 -6.05
N ALA A 58 7.63 -6.80 -5.74
CA ALA A 58 8.11 -6.61 -4.37
C ALA A 58 7.01 -6.12 -3.43
N LEU A 59 6.07 -5.33 -3.96
CA LEU A 59 4.94 -4.81 -3.21
C LEU A 59 3.73 -5.73 -3.23
N ASP A 60 3.81 -6.85 -3.94
CA ASP A 60 2.73 -7.83 -4.10
C ASP A 60 1.46 -7.20 -4.68
N ILE A 61 1.64 -6.40 -5.72
CA ILE A 61 0.55 -5.75 -6.46
C ILE A 61 0.76 -5.96 -7.96
N GLU A 62 -0.28 -5.70 -8.73
CA GLU A 62 -0.18 -5.68 -10.18
C GLU A 62 0.49 -4.37 -10.62
N THR A 63 1.25 -4.43 -11.71
CA THR A 63 2.00 -3.25 -12.18
C THR A 63 1.08 -2.04 -12.44
N HIS A 64 -0.11 -2.28 -12.99
CA HIS A 64 -1.04 -1.17 -13.28
C HIS A 64 -1.52 -0.46 -12.01
N GLU A 65 -1.47 -1.11 -10.85
CA GLU A 65 -1.87 -0.50 -9.59
C GLU A 65 -0.92 0.63 -9.16
N LEU A 66 0.30 0.63 -9.72
CA LEU A 66 1.24 1.75 -9.49
C LEU A 66 0.79 3.04 -10.15
N PHE A 67 -0.18 2.97 -11.07
CA PHE A 67 -0.67 4.11 -11.82
C PHE A 67 -2.13 4.44 -11.49
N THR A 68 -2.66 3.90 -10.42
CA THR A 68 -4.02 4.23 -9.99
C THR A 68 -4.04 5.66 -9.47
N PHE A 69 -5.10 6.36 -9.84
CA PHE A 69 -5.24 7.78 -9.57
C PHE A 69 -6.15 7.97 -8.36
N ASP A 70 -5.61 8.51 -7.29
CA ASP A 70 -6.28 8.54 -5.99
C ASP A 70 -6.67 9.95 -5.55
N SER A 71 -6.77 10.91 -6.45
CA SER A 71 -7.01 12.31 -6.10
C SER A 71 -8.42 12.81 -6.36
N THR A 72 -9.40 11.91 -6.53
CA THR A 72 -10.79 12.29 -6.71
C THR A 72 -11.52 12.31 -5.37
N PRO A 73 -12.53 13.17 -5.19
CA PRO A 73 -13.35 13.14 -3.98
C PRO A 73 -13.99 11.79 -3.71
N GLN A 74 -14.32 11.04 -4.76
CA GLN A 74 -14.86 9.69 -4.63
C GLN A 74 -13.87 8.75 -3.97
N ASN A 75 -12.59 8.88 -4.26
CA ASN A 75 -11.55 8.06 -3.66
C ASN A 75 -11.35 8.39 -2.18
N GLU A 76 -11.49 9.65 -1.81
CA GLU A 76 -11.43 10.06 -0.41
C GLU A 76 -12.59 9.49 0.39
N LEU A 77 -13.80 9.52 -0.20
CA LEU A 77 -14.98 8.90 0.39
C LEU A 77 -14.80 7.39 0.53
N GLU A 78 -14.25 6.76 -0.48
CA GLU A 78 -13.97 5.33 -0.46
C GLU A 78 -12.99 4.98 0.65
N LYS A 79 -11.94 5.77 0.82
CA LYS A 79 -10.97 5.61 1.90
C LYS A 79 -11.63 5.70 3.26
N LEU A 80 -12.49 6.70 3.46
CA LEU A 80 -13.26 6.86 4.70
C LEU A 80 -14.16 5.67 4.96
N ARG A 81 -14.83 5.18 3.92
CA ARG A 81 -15.68 3.99 4.02
C ARG A 81 -14.87 2.77 4.43
N GLN A 82 -13.71 2.58 3.84
CA GLN A 82 -12.81 1.48 4.17
C GLN A 82 -12.34 1.55 5.62
N ASP A 83 -12.01 2.74 6.09
CA ASP A 83 -11.59 2.95 7.48
C ASP A 83 -12.73 2.61 8.45
N ILE A 84 -13.95 3.07 8.16
CA ILE A 84 -15.13 2.78 8.98
C ILE A 84 -15.42 1.28 8.97
N ILE A 85 -15.41 0.65 7.81
CA ILE A 85 -15.63 -0.79 7.69
C ILE A 85 -14.57 -1.56 8.48
N GLY A 86 -13.31 -1.13 8.40
CA GLY A 86 -12.23 -1.74 9.16
C GLY A 86 -12.46 -1.70 10.65
N GLU A 87 -12.95 -0.57 11.18
CA GLU A 87 -13.28 -0.41 12.59
C GLU A 87 -14.42 -1.34 13.00
N VAL A 88 -15.48 -1.41 12.18
CA VAL A 88 -16.63 -2.27 12.43
C VAL A 88 -16.21 -3.75 12.43
N VAL A 89 -15.41 -4.16 11.45
CA VAL A 89 -14.92 -5.54 11.36
C VAL A 89 -14.09 -5.90 12.59
N LYS A 90 -13.25 -4.95 13.04
CA LYS A 90 -12.43 -5.13 14.22
C LYS A 90 -13.30 -5.36 15.47
N ALA A 91 -14.34 -4.56 15.63
CA ALA A 91 -15.27 -4.69 16.76
C ALA A 91 -15.99 -6.03 16.72
N ILE A 92 -16.44 -6.47 15.54
CA ILE A 92 -17.10 -7.76 15.37
C ILE A 92 -16.16 -8.90 15.74
N LYS A 93 -14.91 -8.85 15.27
CA LYS A 93 -13.92 -9.89 15.59
C LYS A 93 -13.64 -9.98 17.08
N GLN A 94 -13.57 -8.84 17.77
CA GLN A 94 -13.41 -8.82 19.22
C GLN A 94 -14.59 -9.46 19.94
N SER A 95 -15.81 -9.15 19.51
CA SER A 95 -17.01 -9.73 20.07
C SER A 95 -17.01 -11.26 19.93
N PHE A 96 -16.68 -11.75 18.75
CA PHE A 96 -16.58 -13.20 18.51
C PHE A 96 -15.52 -13.86 19.36
N ALA A 97 -14.37 -13.20 19.52
CA ALA A 97 -13.30 -13.73 20.36
C ALA A 97 -13.73 -13.84 21.81
N GLU A 98 -14.45 -12.83 22.32
CA GLU A 98 -14.98 -12.85 23.69
C GLU A 98 -16.02 -13.93 23.88
N GLU A 99 -16.93 -14.10 22.94
CA GLU A 99 -17.94 -15.19 22.97
C GLU A 99 -17.27 -16.56 22.97
N SER A 100 -16.27 -16.74 22.14
CA SER A 100 -15.52 -18.02 22.11
C SER A 100 -14.86 -18.31 23.44
N LYS A 101 -14.27 -17.30 24.08
CA LYS A 101 -13.66 -17.44 25.40
C LYS A 101 -14.72 -17.77 26.45
N ASN A 102 -15.86 -17.12 26.42
CA ASN A 102 -16.95 -17.39 27.36
C ASN A 102 -17.50 -18.80 27.19
N LYS A 103 -17.68 -19.26 25.96
CA LYS A 103 -18.11 -20.63 25.67
C LYS A 103 -17.13 -21.67 26.21
N LYS A 104 -15.83 -21.42 26.07
CA LYS A 104 -14.80 -22.30 26.61
C LYS A 104 -14.82 -22.34 28.13
N LYS A 105 -15.08 -21.22 28.79
CA LYS A 105 -15.17 -21.11 30.25
C LYS A 105 -16.45 -21.75 30.79
N GLY A 106 -17.52 -21.76 29.98
CA GLY A 106 -18.78 -22.35 30.37
C GLY A 106 -18.82 -23.87 30.36
N LYS A 107 -17.76 -24.50 29.96
CA LYS A 107 -17.63 -25.94 29.97
C LYS A 107 -16.81 -26.37 31.15
#